data_8cb40f41d63802649949408047d83041
#
_entry.id   8cb40f41d63802649949408047d83041
#
_cell.length_a   1.000
_cell.length_b   1.000
_cell.length_c   1.000
_cell.angle_alpha   90.00
_cell.angle_beta   90.00
_cell.angle_gamma   90.00
#
_symmetry.space_group_name_H-M   'P 1'
#
loop_
_entity.id
_entity.type
_entity.pdbx_description
1 polymer ?
#
loop_
_entity_poly.entity_id
_entity_poly.type
_entity_poly.pdbx_seq_one_letter_code
_entity_poly.pdbx_strand_id
1 'polypeptide(L)'
;MGFYENLAAQSAPITVAPESTSYFSESNPGLDPRLFRSEQLIGTVRQDILGLLFNHLKAHYYNPEAYTHAWLAGSGVSFQWAAQRDPADLDCLVGIDYNSFRRANSQYVGFSDQEIADTINDDLRTELWPQTSHYLGVFELTFYVNVASDIRQIKPYAAYSLTDDDWVVEPQIMSAPTNKKWEQLVDRDLAQGTGIVDRYTKALTAIEASKNDAARLNAQSALKLAVQQGAALFDAIHSGRSLAFSKNGLGYEDYANYRWQSGKASGLIPALKTMKEISTKSRQEFESQTYGMTLPDVKILIRRALRYNN
;
A
#
# COMPACT_ATOMS: atom_id res chain seq x y z
N MET A 1 -26.29 19.62 5.47
CA MET A 1 -25.87 18.94 4.23
C MET A 1 -25.18 17.65 4.62
N GLY A 2 -25.56 16.53 4.04
CA GLY A 2 -24.92 15.23 4.32
C GLY A 2 -23.59 15.09 3.55
N PHE A 3 -22.73 14.15 4.00
CA PHE A 3 -21.44 13.86 3.37
C PHE A 3 -21.51 13.74 1.84
N TYR A 4 -22.45 12.96 1.33
CA TYR A 4 -22.58 12.71 -0.11
C TYR A 4 -23.15 13.90 -0.91
N GLU A 5 -23.81 14.85 -0.27
CA GLU A 5 -24.19 16.14 -0.90
C GLU A 5 -22.97 17.03 -1.07
N ASN A 6 -22.14 17.14 -0.03
CA ASN A 6 -20.89 17.87 -0.09
C ASN A 6 -19.91 17.23 -1.09
N LEU A 7 -19.87 15.90 -1.13
CA LEU A 7 -19.07 15.16 -2.09
C LEU A 7 -19.47 15.49 -3.53
N ALA A 8 -20.77 15.47 -3.84
CA ALA A 8 -21.26 15.79 -5.19
C ALA A 8 -20.91 17.21 -5.63
N ALA A 9 -20.90 18.17 -4.68
CA ALA A 9 -20.56 19.56 -4.98
C ALA A 9 -19.04 19.83 -5.17
N GLN A 10 -18.18 18.91 -4.72
CA GLN A 10 -16.72 19.14 -4.64
C GLN A 10 -15.89 18.11 -5.40
N SER A 11 -16.48 17.01 -5.86
CA SER A 11 -15.73 15.89 -6.46
C SER A 11 -15.60 16.01 -7.97
N ALA A 12 -14.37 15.86 -8.46
CA ALA A 12 -14.12 15.58 -9.85
C ALA A 12 -14.63 14.16 -10.23
N PRO A 13 -15.02 13.93 -11.47
CA PRO A 13 -15.36 12.59 -11.94
C PRO A 13 -14.19 11.64 -11.76
N ILE A 14 -14.48 10.45 -11.22
CA ILE A 14 -13.48 9.36 -11.18
C ILE A 14 -13.42 8.77 -12.60
N THR A 15 -12.22 8.61 -13.13
CA THR A 15 -11.98 8.02 -14.45
C THR A 15 -11.11 6.77 -14.33
N VAL A 16 -11.39 5.77 -15.15
CA VAL A 16 -10.50 4.62 -15.36
C VAL A 16 -9.65 4.96 -16.59
N ALA A 17 -8.40 5.35 -16.35
CA ALA A 17 -7.47 5.74 -17.41
C ALA A 17 -6.18 4.89 -17.30
N PRO A 18 -5.69 4.31 -18.39
CA PRO A 18 -4.47 3.51 -18.39
C PRO A 18 -3.28 4.26 -17.77
N GLU A 19 -2.51 3.56 -16.95
CA GLU A 19 -1.28 4.07 -16.34
C GLU A 19 -0.08 3.19 -16.73
N SER A 20 1.10 3.80 -16.83
CA SER A 20 2.34 3.05 -16.97
C SER A 20 2.66 2.34 -15.67
N THR A 21 2.94 1.04 -15.73
CA THR A 21 3.40 0.26 -14.58
C THR A 21 4.70 -0.45 -14.89
N SER A 22 5.55 -0.58 -13.88
CA SER A 22 6.83 -1.31 -14.01
C SER A 22 6.66 -2.77 -14.43
N TYR A 23 5.55 -3.42 -14.07
CA TYR A 23 5.29 -4.84 -14.36
C TYR A 23 5.09 -5.14 -15.86
N PHE A 24 4.46 -4.21 -16.60
CA PHE A 24 4.20 -4.35 -18.04
C PHE A 24 5.08 -3.47 -18.92
N SER A 25 5.99 -2.69 -18.32
CA SER A 25 6.93 -1.84 -19.04
C SER A 25 8.14 -2.65 -19.49
N GLU A 26 8.81 -2.18 -20.53
CA GLU A 26 10.11 -2.68 -20.94
C GLU A 26 11.13 -2.46 -19.81
N SER A 27 12.07 -3.39 -19.69
CA SER A 27 13.14 -3.27 -18.71
C SER A 27 14.11 -2.16 -19.10
N ASN A 28 14.58 -1.42 -18.11
CA ASN A 28 15.65 -0.44 -18.28
C ASN A 28 16.99 -1.14 -18.52
N PRO A 29 17.96 -0.48 -19.18
CA PRO A 29 19.27 -1.06 -19.46
C PRO A 29 20.15 -1.24 -18.22
N GLY A 30 19.75 -0.67 -17.08
CA GLY A 30 20.46 -0.72 -15.80
C GLY A 30 19.54 -0.41 -14.64
N LEU A 31 20.08 -0.51 -13.44
CA LEU A 31 19.40 -0.11 -12.21
C LEU A 31 19.26 1.41 -12.13
N ASP A 32 18.37 1.90 -11.26
CA ASP A 32 18.13 3.33 -11.09
C ASP A 32 19.42 4.06 -10.69
N PRO A 33 19.97 4.95 -11.55
CA PRO A 33 21.25 5.63 -11.28
C PRO A 33 21.19 6.63 -10.12
N ARG A 34 19.97 6.96 -9.63
CA ARG A 34 19.77 7.79 -8.44
C ARG A 34 20.06 6.99 -7.15
N LEU A 35 19.93 5.65 -7.20
CA LEU A 35 20.13 4.74 -6.08
C LEU A 35 21.40 3.90 -6.23
N PHE A 36 21.78 3.51 -7.45
CA PHE A 36 22.86 2.55 -7.70
C PHE A 36 23.99 3.15 -8.55
N ARG A 37 25.20 2.70 -8.29
CA ARG A 37 26.37 2.84 -9.19
C ARG A 37 26.77 1.45 -9.63
N SER A 38 26.55 1.15 -10.92
CA SER A 38 26.54 -0.24 -11.40
C SER A 38 25.52 -1.08 -10.64
N GLU A 39 25.93 -2.10 -9.94
CA GLU A 39 25.04 -2.98 -9.16
C GLU A 39 25.12 -2.72 -7.64
N GLN A 40 25.92 -1.73 -7.21
CA GLN A 40 26.11 -1.40 -5.80
C GLN A 40 25.24 -0.20 -5.40
N LEU A 41 24.52 -0.31 -4.30
CA LEU A 41 23.77 0.79 -3.71
C LEU A 41 24.73 1.92 -3.29
N ILE A 42 24.34 3.16 -3.56
CA ILE A 42 25.12 4.33 -3.16
C ILE A 42 25.21 4.39 -1.63
N GLY A 43 26.43 4.36 -1.08
CA GLY A 43 26.65 4.23 0.36
C GLY A 43 25.99 5.33 1.20
N THR A 44 25.90 6.57 0.69
CA THR A 44 25.19 7.67 1.38
C THR A 44 23.67 7.43 1.41
N VAL A 45 23.08 6.91 0.34
CA VAL A 45 21.66 6.53 0.29
C VAL A 45 21.38 5.42 1.31
N ARG A 46 22.23 4.39 1.34
CA ARG A 46 22.14 3.30 2.30
C ARG A 46 22.15 3.79 3.74
N GLN A 47 23.15 4.61 4.09
CA GLN A 47 23.32 5.13 5.45
C GLN A 47 22.14 6.02 5.86
N ASP A 48 21.64 6.82 4.96
CA ASP A 48 20.51 7.71 5.21
C ASP A 48 19.22 6.93 5.47
N ILE A 49 18.88 5.93 4.65
CA ILE A 49 17.70 5.09 4.84
C ILE A 49 17.78 4.30 6.16
N LEU A 50 18.93 3.71 6.48
CA LEU A 50 19.15 3.04 7.77
C LEU A 50 19.04 4.02 8.93
N GLY A 51 19.59 5.23 8.79
CA GLY A 51 19.50 6.28 9.79
C GLY A 51 18.04 6.65 10.09
N LEU A 52 17.23 6.89 9.06
CA LEU A 52 15.80 7.19 9.19
C LEU A 52 15.06 6.07 9.93
N LEU A 53 15.27 4.81 9.52
CA LEU A 53 14.61 3.66 10.13
C LEU A 53 15.03 3.49 11.59
N PHE A 54 16.34 3.40 11.87
CA PHE A 54 16.81 3.09 13.23
C PHE A 54 16.61 4.24 14.21
N ASN A 55 16.68 5.51 13.77
CA ASN A 55 16.34 6.64 14.64
C ASN A 55 14.87 6.57 15.05
N HIS A 56 13.97 6.26 14.10
CA HIS A 56 12.56 6.09 14.41
C HIS A 56 12.34 4.89 15.37
N LEU A 57 12.91 3.72 15.06
CA LEU A 57 12.71 2.54 15.90
C LEU A 57 13.26 2.72 17.32
N LYS A 58 14.41 3.41 17.49
CA LYS A 58 14.99 3.72 18.81
C LYS A 58 14.12 4.63 19.67
N ALA A 59 13.33 5.48 19.05
CA ALA A 59 12.39 6.34 19.77
C ALA A 59 11.22 5.54 20.39
N HIS A 60 10.93 4.34 19.87
CA HIS A 60 9.76 3.55 20.25
C HIS A 60 10.11 2.20 20.89
N TYR A 61 11.28 1.61 20.58
CA TYR A 61 11.64 0.23 20.93
C TYR A 61 13.08 0.13 21.44
N TYR A 62 13.30 -0.75 22.38
CA TYR A 62 14.63 -0.99 22.93
C TYR A 62 15.48 -1.86 22.01
N ASN A 63 16.71 -1.42 21.76
CA ASN A 63 17.77 -2.15 21.05
C ASN A 63 17.36 -2.71 19.67
N PRO A 64 16.79 -1.88 18.77
CA PRO A 64 16.24 -2.37 17.51
C PRO A 64 17.29 -2.99 16.58
N GLU A 65 18.56 -2.62 16.66
CA GLU A 65 19.62 -3.19 15.84
C GLU A 65 19.87 -4.67 16.12
N ALA A 66 19.48 -5.17 17.30
CA ALA A 66 19.71 -6.57 17.66
C ALA A 66 18.73 -7.55 17.02
N TYR A 67 17.63 -7.06 16.42
CA TYR A 67 16.56 -7.91 15.89
C TYR A 67 15.96 -7.44 14.58
N THR A 68 16.47 -6.34 14.02
CA THR A 68 15.91 -5.74 12.79
C THR A 68 16.85 -5.94 11.61
N HIS A 69 16.31 -6.43 10.51
CA HIS A 69 16.93 -6.44 9.20
C HIS A 69 16.15 -5.53 8.26
N ALA A 70 16.83 -4.89 7.32
CA ALA A 70 16.21 -3.99 6.36
C ALA A 70 16.68 -4.25 4.93
N TRP A 71 15.74 -4.23 4.00
CA TRP A 71 16.01 -4.45 2.57
C TRP A 71 15.28 -3.42 1.72
N LEU A 72 15.95 -2.83 0.75
CA LEU A 72 15.25 -2.24 -0.38
C LEU A 72 14.78 -3.37 -1.28
N ALA A 73 13.49 -3.36 -1.66
CA ALA A 73 12.92 -4.45 -2.44
C ALA A 73 11.91 -3.93 -3.49
N GLY A 74 11.48 -4.83 -4.35
CA GLY A 74 10.46 -4.54 -5.34
C GLY A 74 10.99 -3.95 -6.65
N SER A 75 10.12 -3.28 -7.40
CA SER A 75 10.47 -2.76 -8.73
C SER A 75 11.48 -1.61 -8.68
N GLY A 76 11.50 -0.80 -7.64
CA GLY A 76 12.44 0.33 -7.49
C GLY A 76 13.91 -0.07 -7.47
N VAL A 77 14.22 -1.32 -7.10
CA VAL A 77 15.58 -1.90 -7.09
C VAL A 77 15.77 -3.00 -8.14
N SER A 78 14.96 -3.01 -9.19
CA SER A 78 15.04 -3.95 -10.31
C SER A 78 15.27 -3.21 -11.63
N PHE A 79 15.44 -3.92 -12.73
CA PHE A 79 15.49 -3.33 -14.08
C PHE A 79 14.13 -2.75 -14.54
N GLN A 80 13.08 -2.91 -13.75
CA GLN A 80 11.72 -2.39 -14.02
C GLN A 80 11.39 -1.15 -13.20
N TRP A 81 12.39 -0.39 -12.74
CA TRP A 81 12.13 0.88 -12.06
C TRP A 81 11.46 1.91 -12.98
N ALA A 82 10.58 2.72 -12.41
CA ALA A 82 9.77 3.69 -13.16
C ALA A 82 10.48 5.04 -13.27
N ALA A 83 11.17 5.29 -14.39
CA ALA A 83 11.89 6.53 -14.65
C ALA A 83 11.00 7.78 -14.72
N GLN A 84 9.74 7.62 -15.11
CA GLN A 84 8.81 8.74 -15.39
C GLN A 84 7.84 9.01 -14.23
N ARG A 85 7.91 8.23 -13.13
CA ARG A 85 7.03 8.41 -11.99
C ARG A 85 7.67 9.35 -10.98
N ASP A 86 6.93 10.37 -10.57
CA ASP A 86 7.35 11.37 -9.59
C ASP A 86 6.22 11.58 -8.54
N PRO A 87 6.43 11.21 -7.27
CA PRO A 87 7.56 10.43 -6.77
C PRO A 87 7.51 8.96 -7.22
N ALA A 88 8.67 8.34 -7.42
CA ALA A 88 8.78 6.91 -7.69
C ALA A 88 8.65 6.10 -6.38
N ASP A 89 7.97 4.95 -6.43
CA ASP A 89 7.84 4.06 -5.27
C ASP A 89 9.22 3.46 -4.91
N LEU A 90 9.60 3.57 -3.64
CA LEU A 90 10.78 2.91 -3.08
C LEU A 90 10.37 2.18 -1.79
N ASP A 91 10.38 0.85 -1.83
CA ASP A 91 9.92 0.02 -0.72
C ASP A 91 11.11 -0.46 0.12
N CYS A 92 11.13 -0.09 1.41
CA CYS A 92 12.03 -0.64 2.41
C CYS A 92 11.28 -1.68 3.27
N LEU A 93 11.53 -2.95 3.00
CA LEU A 93 10.97 -4.04 3.78
C LEU A 93 11.83 -4.28 5.02
N VAL A 94 11.16 -4.53 6.14
CA VAL A 94 11.77 -4.70 7.45
C VAL A 94 11.43 -6.09 7.99
N GLY A 95 12.44 -6.88 8.31
CA GLY A 95 12.31 -8.17 8.98
C GLY A 95 12.61 -8.02 10.47
N ILE A 96 11.84 -8.70 11.30
CA ILE A 96 11.97 -8.68 12.75
C ILE A 96 12.23 -10.08 13.25
N ASP A 97 13.31 -10.30 14.00
CA ASP A 97 13.41 -11.46 14.88
C ASP A 97 12.50 -11.24 16.10
N TYR A 98 11.27 -11.77 16.01
CA TYR A 98 10.24 -11.56 17.02
C TYR A 98 10.62 -12.11 18.40
N ASN A 99 11.45 -13.15 18.48
CA ASN A 99 11.91 -13.68 19.75
C ASN A 99 12.88 -12.71 20.43
N SER A 100 13.82 -12.15 19.68
CA SER A 100 14.75 -11.14 20.17
C SER A 100 14.03 -9.82 20.47
N PHE A 101 13.04 -9.44 19.62
CA PHE A 101 12.18 -8.29 19.89
C PHE A 101 11.47 -8.39 21.24
N ARG A 102 10.81 -9.53 21.54
CA ARG A 102 10.10 -9.74 22.82
C ARG A 102 11.04 -9.75 24.01
N ARG A 103 12.27 -10.25 23.83
CA ARG A 103 13.30 -10.19 24.90
C ARG A 103 13.71 -8.76 25.22
N ALA A 104 13.86 -7.92 24.20
CA ALA A 104 14.22 -6.52 24.37
C ALA A 104 13.03 -5.66 24.83
N ASN A 105 11.81 -6.03 24.44
CA ASN A 105 10.57 -5.27 24.66
C ASN A 105 9.55 -6.16 25.38
N SER A 106 9.75 -6.37 26.71
CA SER A 106 8.99 -7.35 27.51
C SER A 106 7.47 -7.11 27.53
N GLN A 107 7.02 -5.88 27.33
CA GLN A 107 5.60 -5.50 27.21
C GLN A 107 4.88 -6.18 26.03
N TYR A 108 5.63 -6.75 25.08
CA TYR A 108 5.07 -7.44 23.90
C TYR A 108 5.12 -8.98 24.00
N VAL A 109 5.47 -9.55 25.15
CA VAL A 109 5.62 -11.01 25.31
C VAL A 109 4.32 -11.78 24.98
N GLY A 110 3.15 -11.22 25.24
CA GLY A 110 1.85 -11.84 24.94
C GLY A 110 1.34 -11.60 23.50
N PHE A 111 2.08 -10.85 22.67
CA PHE A 111 1.64 -10.50 21.31
C PHE A 111 2.11 -11.56 20.32
N SER A 112 1.27 -11.86 19.33
CA SER A 112 1.65 -12.62 18.14
C SER A 112 2.60 -11.81 17.23
N ASP A 113 3.32 -12.49 16.34
CA ASP A 113 4.20 -11.84 15.36
C ASP A 113 3.44 -10.86 14.47
N GLN A 114 2.21 -11.21 14.09
CA GLN A 114 1.32 -10.33 13.31
C GLN A 114 0.96 -9.06 14.07
N GLU A 115 0.63 -9.15 15.35
CA GLU A 115 0.28 -7.98 16.17
C GLU A 115 1.48 -7.06 16.39
N ILE A 116 2.67 -7.62 16.53
CA ILE A 116 3.91 -6.84 16.61
C ILE A 116 4.17 -6.14 15.28
N ALA A 117 4.13 -6.87 14.16
CA ALA A 117 4.32 -6.30 12.83
C ALA A 117 3.31 -5.18 12.53
N ASP A 118 2.03 -5.40 12.83
CA ASP A 118 0.97 -4.40 12.65
C ASP A 118 1.22 -3.16 13.51
N THR A 119 1.73 -3.33 14.74
CA THR A 119 2.03 -2.21 15.64
C THR A 119 3.16 -1.35 15.09
N ILE A 120 4.26 -1.98 14.67
CA ILE A 120 5.40 -1.27 14.08
C ILE A 120 4.97 -0.59 12.77
N ASN A 121 4.18 -1.27 11.93
CA ASN A 121 3.68 -0.69 10.68
C ASN A 121 2.78 0.54 10.90
N ASP A 122 1.97 0.56 11.96
CA ASP A 122 1.17 1.74 12.31
C ASP A 122 2.07 2.92 12.71
N ASP A 123 3.13 2.69 13.50
CA ASP A 123 4.09 3.73 13.88
C ASP A 123 4.87 4.24 12.65
N LEU A 124 5.38 3.35 11.81
CA LEU A 124 6.09 3.70 10.57
C LEU A 124 5.22 4.54 9.63
N ARG A 125 3.96 4.15 9.46
CA ARG A 125 3.01 4.86 8.58
C ARG A 125 2.60 6.22 9.12
N THR A 126 2.38 6.36 10.43
CA THR A 126 1.84 7.58 11.02
C THR A 126 2.91 8.62 11.32
N GLU A 127 4.12 8.20 11.63
CA GLU A 127 5.17 9.07 12.12
C GLU A 127 6.37 9.17 11.17
N LEU A 128 6.79 8.08 10.53
CA LEU A 128 7.95 8.08 9.63
C LEU A 128 7.58 8.41 8.18
N TRP A 129 6.53 7.81 7.63
CA TRP A 129 6.14 8.02 6.22
C TRP A 129 5.91 9.50 5.85
N PRO A 130 5.32 10.39 6.68
CA PRO A 130 5.20 11.80 6.35
C PRO A 130 6.54 12.51 6.09
N GLN A 131 7.63 12.00 6.70
CA GLN A 131 8.98 12.54 6.53
C GLN A 131 9.69 11.99 5.30
N THR A 132 9.26 10.81 4.80
CA THR A 132 9.91 10.06 3.72
C THR A 132 9.10 10.01 2.43
N SER A 133 7.90 10.63 2.40
CA SER A 133 7.02 10.69 1.22
C SER A 133 7.61 11.43 0.01
N HIS A 134 8.69 12.20 0.22
CA HIS A 134 9.45 12.91 -0.84
C HIS A 134 10.96 12.72 -0.62
N TYR A 135 11.37 11.50 -0.33
CA TYR A 135 12.77 11.15 -0.10
C TYR A 135 13.63 11.50 -1.32
N LEU A 136 14.74 12.18 -1.09
CA LEU A 136 15.60 12.78 -2.14
C LEU A 136 14.85 13.68 -3.15
N GLY A 137 13.64 14.12 -2.81
CA GLY A 137 12.77 14.92 -3.68
C GLY A 137 12.10 14.16 -4.83
N VAL A 138 12.39 12.87 -4.99
CA VAL A 138 11.97 12.07 -6.17
C VAL A 138 11.42 10.68 -5.82
N PHE A 139 11.48 10.26 -4.55
CA PHE A 139 10.98 8.96 -4.14
C PHE A 139 9.91 9.07 -3.05
N GLU A 140 8.90 8.23 -3.13
CA GLU A 140 8.04 7.89 -2.00
C GLU A 140 8.67 6.67 -1.30
N LEU A 141 9.50 6.93 -0.27
CA LEU A 141 10.13 5.87 0.50
C LEU A 141 9.17 5.37 1.58
N THR A 142 8.75 4.12 1.45
CA THR A 142 7.88 3.46 2.42
C THR A 142 8.64 2.40 3.19
N PHE A 143 8.37 2.31 4.51
CA PHE A 143 8.89 1.27 5.37
C PHE A 143 7.76 0.34 5.78
N TYR A 144 7.98 -0.98 5.64
CA TYR A 144 6.96 -1.97 5.94
C TYR A 144 7.56 -3.22 6.57
N VAL A 145 7.08 -3.55 7.79
CA VAL A 145 7.43 -4.81 8.46
C VAL A 145 6.59 -5.93 7.86
N ASN A 146 7.24 -6.90 7.22
CA ASN A 146 6.60 -8.13 6.81
C ASN A 146 6.66 -9.14 7.96
N VAL A 147 5.55 -9.86 8.21
CA VAL A 147 5.48 -10.90 9.25
C VAL A 147 6.48 -12.03 8.99
N ALA A 148 6.77 -12.31 7.71
CA ALA A 148 7.89 -13.18 7.35
C ALA A 148 9.20 -12.43 7.63
N SER A 149 9.96 -12.91 8.62
CA SER A 149 11.22 -12.29 9.06
C SER A 149 12.34 -12.37 8.02
N ASP A 150 12.26 -13.29 7.05
CA ASP A 150 13.21 -13.47 5.97
C ASP A 150 12.60 -13.01 4.64
N ILE A 151 13.25 -12.05 4.00
CA ILE A 151 12.84 -11.48 2.71
C ILE A 151 12.70 -12.54 1.60
N ARG A 152 13.50 -13.63 1.64
CA ARG A 152 13.43 -14.72 0.65
C ARG A 152 12.09 -15.46 0.67
N GLN A 153 11.41 -15.46 1.82
CA GLN A 153 10.12 -16.16 1.96
C GLN A 153 8.99 -15.49 1.19
N ILE A 154 9.10 -14.20 0.87
CA ILE A 154 8.07 -13.45 0.15
C ILE A 154 8.33 -13.36 -1.36
N LYS A 155 9.42 -13.93 -1.86
CA LYS A 155 9.79 -13.99 -3.28
C LYS A 155 9.67 -12.63 -3.99
N PRO A 156 10.43 -11.61 -3.57
CA PRO A 156 10.38 -10.28 -4.17
C PRO A 156 10.99 -10.29 -5.58
N TYR A 157 10.75 -9.23 -6.36
CA TYR A 157 11.39 -9.00 -7.67
C TYR A 157 12.91 -8.94 -7.59
N ALA A 158 13.38 -8.21 -6.60
CA ALA A 158 14.76 -8.03 -6.21
C ALA A 158 14.77 -7.58 -4.76
N ALA A 159 15.87 -7.82 -4.05
CA ALA A 159 16.06 -7.34 -2.69
C ALA A 159 17.53 -7.09 -2.39
N TYR A 160 17.87 -5.86 -2.02
CA TYR A 160 19.17 -5.44 -1.57
C TYR A 160 19.18 -5.28 -0.05
N SER A 161 20.06 -5.99 0.66
CA SER A 161 20.22 -5.85 2.10
C SER A 161 20.88 -4.53 2.45
N LEU A 162 20.15 -3.68 3.19
CA LEU A 162 20.72 -2.46 3.75
C LEU A 162 21.63 -2.78 4.95
N THR A 163 21.35 -3.85 5.68
CA THR A 163 22.15 -4.27 6.83
C THR A 163 23.47 -4.89 6.43
N ASP A 164 23.46 -5.76 5.41
CA ASP A 164 24.64 -6.52 4.98
C ASP A 164 25.39 -5.87 3.79
N ASP A 165 24.78 -4.86 3.15
CA ASP A 165 25.30 -4.14 2.00
C ASP A 165 25.56 -5.03 0.76
N ASP A 166 24.60 -5.92 0.49
CA ASP A 166 24.72 -6.90 -0.60
C ASP A 166 23.34 -7.35 -1.11
N TRP A 167 23.31 -7.94 -2.30
CA TRP A 167 22.13 -8.52 -2.87
C TRP A 167 21.71 -9.81 -2.13
N VAL A 168 20.44 -9.87 -1.74
CA VAL A 168 19.80 -11.10 -1.21
C VAL A 168 19.02 -11.81 -2.30
N VAL A 169 18.39 -11.02 -3.19
CA VAL A 169 17.75 -11.47 -4.42
C VAL A 169 18.21 -10.52 -5.52
N GLU A 170 19.08 -11.01 -6.39
CA GLU A 170 19.61 -10.24 -7.51
C GLU A 170 18.50 -9.85 -8.49
N PRO A 171 18.55 -8.62 -9.05
CA PRO A 171 17.58 -8.18 -10.04
C PRO A 171 17.75 -8.99 -11.34
N GLN A 172 16.63 -9.38 -11.92
CA GLN A 172 16.59 -10.06 -13.21
C GLN A 172 15.70 -9.29 -14.17
N ILE A 173 15.99 -9.42 -15.47
CA ILE A 173 15.07 -8.95 -16.51
C ILE A 173 13.87 -9.93 -16.53
N MET A 174 12.72 -9.42 -16.13
CA MET A 174 11.50 -10.20 -16.03
C MET A 174 10.44 -9.60 -16.97
N SER A 175 9.60 -10.48 -17.51
CA SER A 175 8.39 -10.09 -18.23
C SER A 175 7.15 -10.54 -17.47
N ALA A 176 6.04 -9.83 -17.66
CA ALA A 176 4.77 -10.23 -17.07
C ALA A 176 4.40 -11.66 -17.53
N PRO A 177 3.87 -12.50 -16.65
CA PRO A 177 3.41 -13.85 -17.02
C PRO A 177 2.34 -13.78 -18.12
N THR A 178 2.45 -14.64 -19.13
CA THR A 178 1.46 -14.80 -20.19
C THR A 178 0.50 -15.92 -19.83
N ASN A 179 -0.75 -15.60 -19.52
CA ASN A 179 -1.76 -16.59 -19.15
C ASN A 179 -3.17 -16.12 -19.57
N LYS A 180 -3.69 -16.72 -20.64
CA LYS A 180 -5.02 -16.36 -21.19
C LYS A 180 -6.17 -16.46 -20.20
N LYS A 181 -6.10 -17.40 -19.24
CA LYS A 181 -7.12 -17.51 -18.19
C LYS A 181 -7.06 -16.33 -17.23
N TRP A 182 -5.87 -15.86 -16.90
CA TRP A 182 -5.66 -14.71 -16.03
C TRP A 182 -6.11 -13.43 -16.74
N GLU A 183 -5.78 -13.25 -18.00
CA GLU A 183 -6.24 -12.15 -18.84
C GLU A 183 -7.76 -12.04 -18.83
N GLN A 184 -8.48 -13.15 -19.08
CA GLN A 184 -9.94 -13.19 -19.04
C GLN A 184 -10.54 -12.85 -17.67
N LEU A 185 -9.87 -13.22 -16.58
CA LEU A 185 -10.32 -12.90 -15.22
C LEU A 185 -10.12 -11.40 -14.92
N VAL A 186 -9.01 -10.83 -15.34
CA VAL A 186 -8.72 -9.40 -15.19
C VAL A 186 -9.66 -8.55 -16.05
N ASP A 187 -10.00 -8.98 -17.27
CA ASP A 187 -10.99 -8.31 -18.11
C ASP A 187 -12.37 -8.24 -17.43
N ARG A 188 -12.76 -9.28 -16.69
CA ARG A 188 -14.00 -9.25 -15.87
C ARG A 188 -13.92 -8.23 -14.74
N ASP A 189 -12.78 -8.17 -14.02
CA ASP A 189 -12.58 -7.16 -12.98
C ASP A 189 -12.64 -5.75 -13.56
N LEU A 190 -12.03 -5.53 -14.73
CA LEU A 190 -12.05 -4.25 -15.43
C LEU A 190 -13.48 -3.86 -15.84
N ALA A 191 -14.22 -4.79 -16.44
CA ALA A 191 -15.62 -4.57 -16.81
C ALA A 191 -16.50 -4.27 -15.59
N GLN A 192 -16.33 -5.03 -14.50
CA GLN A 192 -17.03 -4.79 -13.25
C GLN A 192 -16.70 -3.42 -12.66
N GLY A 193 -15.41 -3.08 -12.57
CA GLY A 193 -14.95 -1.83 -11.98
C GLY A 193 -15.38 -0.62 -12.81
N THR A 194 -15.26 -0.68 -14.14
CA THR A 194 -15.75 0.37 -15.04
C THR A 194 -17.25 0.58 -14.86
N GLY A 195 -18.03 -0.50 -14.77
CA GLY A 195 -19.47 -0.39 -14.48
C GLY A 195 -19.79 0.22 -13.11
N ILE A 196 -18.92 0.05 -12.11
CA ILE A 196 -19.06 0.72 -10.81
C ILE A 196 -18.77 2.23 -10.95
N VAL A 197 -17.69 2.60 -11.65
CA VAL A 197 -17.33 4.00 -11.92
C VAL A 197 -18.41 4.72 -12.71
N ASP A 198 -18.99 4.07 -13.71
CA ASP A 198 -20.13 4.61 -14.47
C ASP A 198 -21.34 4.88 -13.58
N ARG A 199 -21.67 3.96 -12.66
CA ARG A 199 -22.77 4.18 -11.70
C ARG A 199 -22.49 5.33 -10.76
N TYR A 200 -21.24 5.46 -10.30
CA TYR A 200 -20.79 6.58 -9.48
C TYR A 200 -21.00 7.91 -10.21
N THR A 201 -20.51 8.03 -11.44
CA THR A 201 -20.63 9.24 -12.26
C THR A 201 -22.10 9.59 -12.54
N LYS A 202 -22.91 8.60 -12.93
CA LYS A 202 -24.35 8.80 -13.14
C LYS A 202 -25.07 9.28 -11.89
N ALA A 203 -24.71 8.75 -10.73
CA ALA A 203 -25.30 9.16 -9.46
C ALA A 203 -24.91 10.60 -9.08
N LEU A 204 -23.66 11.03 -9.31
CA LEU A 204 -23.25 12.42 -9.13
C LEU A 204 -24.09 13.37 -10.00
N THR A 205 -24.16 13.12 -11.31
CA THR A 205 -24.96 13.92 -12.23
C THR A 205 -26.45 13.94 -11.84
N ALA A 206 -26.99 12.83 -11.34
CA ALA A 206 -28.38 12.76 -10.89
C ALA A 206 -28.64 13.59 -9.61
N ILE A 207 -27.67 13.70 -8.72
CA ILE A 207 -27.76 14.58 -7.53
C ILE A 207 -27.85 16.05 -7.98
N GLU A 208 -26.96 16.46 -8.89
CA GLU A 208 -26.92 17.84 -9.42
C GLU A 208 -28.21 18.20 -10.19
N ALA A 209 -28.70 17.27 -10.98
CA ALA A 209 -29.92 17.47 -11.78
C ALA A 209 -31.25 17.31 -11.01
N SER A 210 -31.19 16.90 -9.74
CA SER A 210 -32.40 16.57 -8.96
C SER A 210 -33.25 17.80 -8.64
N LYS A 211 -34.55 17.73 -8.97
CA LYS A 211 -35.53 18.81 -8.80
C LYS A 211 -36.36 18.68 -7.51
N ASN A 212 -36.26 17.58 -6.80
CA ASN A 212 -36.98 17.32 -5.55
C ASN A 212 -36.16 16.42 -4.62
N ASP A 213 -36.51 16.45 -3.32
CA ASP A 213 -35.78 15.74 -2.29
C ASP A 213 -35.78 14.21 -2.45
N ALA A 214 -36.89 13.63 -2.94
CA ALA A 214 -36.98 12.18 -3.14
C ALA A 214 -36.01 11.71 -4.24
N ALA A 215 -35.93 12.41 -5.37
CA ALA A 215 -34.99 12.11 -6.44
C ALA A 215 -33.54 12.28 -5.95
N ARG A 216 -33.26 13.33 -5.16
CA ARG A 216 -31.96 13.58 -4.56
C ARG A 216 -31.54 12.45 -3.62
N LEU A 217 -32.40 12.03 -2.70
CA LEU A 217 -32.13 10.93 -1.76
C LEU A 217 -31.87 9.59 -2.49
N ASN A 218 -32.62 9.32 -3.56
CA ASN A 218 -32.39 8.12 -4.37
C ASN A 218 -31.01 8.16 -5.05
N ALA A 219 -30.63 9.31 -5.62
CA ALA A 219 -29.34 9.48 -6.25
C ALA A 219 -28.16 9.38 -5.23
N GLN A 220 -28.33 9.93 -4.03
CA GLN A 220 -27.36 9.79 -2.93
C GLN A 220 -27.20 8.33 -2.50
N SER A 221 -28.31 7.59 -2.41
CA SER A 221 -28.27 6.16 -2.09
C SER A 221 -27.53 5.35 -3.16
N ALA A 222 -27.75 5.67 -4.44
CA ALA A 222 -27.04 5.07 -5.55
C ALA A 222 -25.53 5.39 -5.52
N LEU A 223 -25.17 6.65 -5.20
CA LEU A 223 -23.77 7.08 -5.03
C LEU A 223 -23.08 6.31 -3.90
N LYS A 224 -23.73 6.24 -2.74
CA LYS A 224 -23.21 5.49 -1.59
C LYS A 224 -22.98 4.01 -1.93
N LEU A 225 -23.92 3.39 -2.64
CA LEU A 225 -23.79 1.99 -3.05
C LEU A 225 -22.61 1.80 -4.03
N ALA A 226 -22.45 2.68 -5.02
CA ALA A 226 -21.32 2.61 -5.95
C ALA A 226 -19.97 2.76 -5.23
N VAL A 227 -19.86 3.71 -4.30
CA VAL A 227 -18.65 3.90 -3.47
C VAL A 227 -18.35 2.65 -2.64
N GLN A 228 -19.34 2.05 -2.01
CA GLN A 228 -19.16 0.82 -1.22
C GLN A 228 -18.75 -0.37 -2.08
N GLN A 229 -19.32 -0.53 -3.28
CA GLN A 229 -18.94 -1.58 -4.22
C GLN A 229 -17.51 -1.40 -4.72
N GLY A 230 -17.10 -0.15 -5.02
CA GLY A 230 -15.73 0.15 -5.43
C GLY A 230 -14.72 -0.13 -4.32
N ALA A 231 -15.04 0.29 -3.10
CA ALA A 231 -14.20 0.01 -1.93
C ALA A 231 -14.04 -1.50 -1.67
N ALA A 232 -15.13 -2.27 -1.79
CA ALA A 232 -15.09 -3.73 -1.60
C ALA A 232 -14.26 -4.43 -2.69
N LEU A 233 -14.38 -4.00 -3.96
CA LEU A 233 -13.57 -4.55 -5.04
C LEU A 233 -12.08 -4.21 -4.86
N PHE A 234 -11.77 -2.98 -4.45
CA PHE A 234 -10.41 -2.59 -4.08
C PHE A 234 -9.83 -3.50 -3.00
N ASP A 235 -10.57 -3.68 -1.89
CA ASP A 235 -10.12 -4.51 -0.77
C ASP A 235 -9.89 -5.97 -1.18
N ALA A 236 -10.75 -6.52 -2.03
CA ALA A 236 -10.60 -7.89 -2.54
C ALA A 236 -9.33 -8.07 -3.40
N ILE A 237 -9.01 -7.08 -4.26
CA ILE A 237 -7.81 -7.13 -5.10
C ILE A 237 -6.55 -6.89 -4.25
N HIS A 238 -6.59 -5.90 -3.37
CA HIS A 238 -5.45 -5.53 -2.52
C HIS A 238 -5.08 -6.63 -1.51
N SER A 239 -6.08 -7.23 -0.85
CA SER A 239 -5.84 -8.34 0.09
C SER A 239 -5.24 -9.57 -0.63
N GLY A 240 -5.71 -9.85 -1.86
CA GLY A 240 -5.11 -10.89 -2.69
C GLY A 240 -3.63 -10.64 -2.97
N ARG A 241 -3.26 -9.40 -3.33
CA ARG A 241 -1.85 -9.01 -3.54
C ARG A 241 -1.00 -9.22 -2.28
N SER A 242 -1.52 -8.86 -1.12
CA SER A 242 -0.81 -9.07 0.15
C SER A 242 -0.52 -10.54 0.41
N LEU A 243 -1.45 -11.44 0.05
CA LEU A 243 -1.26 -12.89 0.15
C LEU A 243 -0.25 -13.43 -0.86
N ALA A 244 -0.17 -12.83 -2.07
CA ALA A 244 0.83 -13.21 -3.07
C ALA A 244 2.26 -13.06 -2.56
N PHE A 245 2.53 -12.03 -1.75
CA PHE A 245 3.82 -11.76 -1.12
C PHE A 245 3.90 -12.26 0.33
N SER A 246 3.10 -13.25 0.70
CA SER A 246 3.22 -13.99 1.96
C SER A 246 4.09 -15.23 1.78
N LYS A 247 4.43 -15.89 2.90
CA LYS A 247 5.22 -17.14 2.91
C LYS A 247 4.70 -18.23 1.95
N ASN A 248 3.38 -18.31 1.75
CA ASN A 248 2.73 -19.31 0.90
C ASN A 248 2.40 -18.78 -0.51
N GLY A 249 2.65 -17.51 -0.80
CA GLY A 249 2.43 -16.90 -2.11
C GLY A 249 3.54 -17.22 -3.12
N LEU A 250 3.29 -16.92 -4.39
CA LEU A 250 4.26 -17.08 -5.47
C LEU A 250 4.98 -15.77 -5.83
N GLY A 251 4.73 -14.67 -5.08
CA GLY A 251 5.38 -13.38 -5.29
C GLY A 251 5.06 -12.78 -6.65
N TYR A 252 6.10 -12.53 -7.44
CA TYR A 252 5.99 -11.95 -8.78
C TYR A 252 5.06 -12.73 -9.70
N GLU A 253 5.17 -14.05 -9.72
CA GLU A 253 4.44 -14.96 -10.61
C GLU A 253 3.05 -15.35 -10.07
N ASP A 254 2.59 -14.72 -8.99
CA ASP A 254 1.28 -15.00 -8.43
C ASP A 254 0.16 -14.32 -9.23
N TYR A 255 -0.95 -15.07 -9.44
CA TYR A 255 -2.14 -14.51 -10.08
C TYR A 255 -2.65 -13.22 -9.41
N ALA A 256 -2.63 -13.17 -8.09
CA ALA A 256 -3.12 -12.00 -7.36
C ALA A 256 -2.21 -10.78 -7.54
N ASN A 257 -0.89 -10.98 -7.73
CA ASN A 257 0.00 -9.90 -8.15
C ASN A 257 -0.28 -9.49 -9.61
N TYR A 258 -0.45 -10.44 -10.53
CA TYR A 258 -0.84 -10.15 -11.92
C TYR A 258 -2.13 -9.33 -11.98
N ARG A 259 -3.15 -9.73 -11.21
CA ARG A 259 -4.43 -9.03 -11.09
C ARG A 259 -4.27 -7.59 -10.62
N TRP A 260 -3.45 -7.36 -9.59
CA TRP A 260 -3.14 -6.03 -9.08
C TRP A 260 -2.43 -5.15 -10.11
N GLN A 261 -1.39 -5.68 -10.74
CA GLN A 261 -0.59 -4.95 -11.72
C GLN A 261 -1.40 -4.62 -13.00
N SER A 262 -2.22 -5.55 -13.48
CA SER A 262 -3.14 -5.31 -14.59
C SER A 262 -4.19 -4.25 -14.24
N GLY A 263 -4.70 -4.27 -13.01
CA GLY A 263 -5.61 -3.24 -12.52
C GLY A 263 -4.95 -1.86 -12.39
N LYS A 264 -3.65 -1.79 -12.06
CA LYS A 264 -2.88 -0.54 -12.12
C LYS A 264 -2.72 -0.08 -13.57
N ALA A 265 -2.26 -0.95 -14.46
CA ALA A 265 -2.04 -0.64 -15.86
C ALA A 265 -3.30 -0.16 -16.60
N SER A 266 -4.46 -0.69 -16.25
CA SER A 266 -5.75 -0.25 -16.81
C SER A 266 -6.32 1.01 -16.15
N GLY A 267 -5.72 1.53 -15.06
CA GLY A 267 -6.24 2.64 -14.27
C GLY A 267 -7.40 2.26 -13.33
N LEU A 268 -7.75 0.98 -13.26
CA LEU A 268 -8.82 0.51 -12.37
C LEU A 268 -8.45 0.68 -10.88
N ILE A 269 -7.24 0.31 -10.48
CA ILE A 269 -6.81 0.40 -9.08
C ILE A 269 -6.83 1.85 -8.57
N PRO A 270 -6.28 2.87 -9.25
CA PRO A 270 -6.41 4.26 -8.84
C PRO A 270 -7.86 4.70 -8.65
N ALA A 271 -8.75 4.35 -9.59
CA ALA A 271 -10.16 4.69 -9.51
C ALA A 271 -10.85 4.05 -8.27
N LEU A 272 -10.60 2.76 -8.04
CA LEU A 272 -11.14 2.05 -6.88
C LEU A 272 -10.53 2.54 -5.56
N LYS A 273 -9.25 2.92 -5.54
CA LYS A 273 -8.57 3.52 -4.37
C LYS A 273 -9.27 4.83 -3.97
N THR A 274 -9.57 5.70 -4.93
CA THR A 274 -10.33 6.92 -4.68
C THR A 274 -11.69 6.63 -4.04
N MET A 275 -12.42 5.61 -4.53
CA MET A 275 -13.69 5.19 -3.91
C MET A 275 -13.50 4.65 -2.50
N LYS A 276 -12.42 3.92 -2.23
CA LYS A 276 -12.07 3.45 -0.89
C LYS A 276 -11.81 4.61 0.07
N GLU A 277 -11.08 5.63 -0.38
CA GLU A 277 -10.82 6.85 0.40
C GLU A 277 -12.13 7.61 0.71
N ILE A 278 -13.02 7.76 -0.26
CA ILE A 278 -14.34 8.35 -0.07
C ILE A 278 -15.15 7.54 0.95
N SER A 279 -15.17 6.22 0.84
CA SER A 279 -15.86 5.33 1.79
C SER A 279 -15.32 5.50 3.22
N THR A 280 -14.00 5.60 3.36
CA THR A 280 -13.33 5.79 4.65
C THR A 280 -13.67 7.16 5.26
N LYS A 281 -13.59 8.23 4.48
CA LYS A 281 -13.98 9.59 4.92
C LYS A 281 -15.44 9.66 5.34
N SER A 282 -16.34 9.05 4.56
CA SER A 282 -17.78 8.99 4.89
C SER A 282 -18.03 8.30 6.23
N ARG A 283 -17.32 7.20 6.51
CA ARG A 283 -17.39 6.52 7.79
C ARG A 283 -16.88 7.38 8.93
N GLN A 284 -15.72 8.01 8.77
CA GLN A 284 -15.11 8.89 9.77
C GLN A 284 -16.01 10.08 10.11
N GLU A 285 -16.64 10.69 9.09
CA GLU A 285 -17.59 11.79 9.32
C GLU A 285 -18.82 11.32 10.07
N PHE A 286 -19.40 10.17 9.71
CA PHE A 286 -20.51 9.56 10.44
C PHE A 286 -20.13 9.26 11.91
N GLU A 287 -18.97 8.69 12.17
CA GLU A 287 -18.46 8.40 13.51
C GLU A 287 -18.29 9.69 14.32
N SER A 288 -17.69 10.72 13.72
CA SER A 288 -17.51 12.01 14.35
C SER A 288 -18.83 12.70 14.69
N GLN A 289 -19.82 12.65 13.79
CA GLN A 289 -21.16 13.21 14.03
C GLN A 289 -21.94 12.44 15.08
N THR A 290 -21.79 11.11 15.13
CA THR A 290 -22.57 10.24 16.02
C THR A 290 -21.94 10.14 17.41
N TYR A 291 -20.62 10.07 17.49
CA TYR A 291 -19.88 9.80 18.73
C TYR A 291 -19.01 11.00 19.19
N GLY A 292 -18.97 12.10 18.43
CA GLY A 292 -18.14 13.27 18.72
C GLY A 292 -16.65 13.05 18.42
N MET A 293 -16.28 11.88 17.88
CA MET A 293 -14.90 11.52 17.53
C MET A 293 -14.89 10.44 16.46
N THR A 294 -13.82 10.39 15.68
CA THR A 294 -13.52 9.24 14.81
C THR A 294 -13.10 8.07 15.68
N LEU A 295 -13.77 6.92 15.52
CA LEU A 295 -13.42 5.72 16.28
C LEU A 295 -12.13 5.13 15.73
N PRO A 296 -11.10 4.97 16.55
CA PRO A 296 -9.91 4.22 16.15
C PRO A 296 -10.30 2.76 15.87
N ASP A 297 -9.55 2.11 14.99
CA ASP A 297 -9.69 0.65 14.83
C ASP A 297 -9.55 -0.01 16.20
N VAL A 298 -10.43 -0.99 16.48
CA VAL A 298 -10.44 -1.73 17.77
C VAL A 298 -9.06 -2.31 18.08
N LYS A 299 -8.32 -2.77 17.06
CA LYS A 299 -6.94 -3.24 17.22
C LYS A 299 -6.01 -2.13 17.72
N ILE A 300 -6.15 -0.90 17.21
CA ILE A 300 -5.36 0.26 17.67
C ILE A 300 -5.70 0.60 19.13
N LEU A 301 -6.98 0.55 19.49
CA LEU A 301 -7.41 0.81 20.88
C LEU A 301 -6.82 -0.20 21.85
N ILE A 302 -6.86 -1.49 21.53
CA ILE A 302 -6.27 -2.56 22.35
C ILE A 302 -4.76 -2.32 22.50
N ARG A 303 -4.04 -2.04 21.42
CA ARG A 303 -2.61 -1.76 21.43
C ARG A 303 -2.26 -0.54 22.29
N ARG A 304 -3.01 0.55 22.18
CA ARG A 304 -2.82 1.74 23.01
C ARG A 304 -3.08 1.46 24.47
N ALA A 305 -4.17 0.76 24.79
CA ALA A 305 -4.49 0.39 26.18
C ALA A 305 -3.36 -0.43 26.82
N LEU A 306 -2.73 -1.34 26.08
CA LEU A 306 -1.62 -2.14 26.56
C LEU A 306 -0.31 -1.34 26.76
N ARG A 307 -0.09 -0.25 25.99
CA ARG A 307 1.04 0.67 26.20
C ARG A 307 0.89 1.56 27.45
N TYR A 308 -0.34 1.88 27.86
CA TYR A 308 -0.59 2.80 28.99
C TYR A 308 -0.74 2.07 30.33
N ASN A 309 -0.85 0.75 30.35
CA ASN A 309 -0.97 -0.04 31.56
C ASN A 309 0.38 -0.58 32.10
N ASN A 310 1.48 -0.12 31.53
CA ASN A 310 2.86 -0.34 31.97
C ASN A 310 3.55 1.01 32.19
#